data_e1cf80e7bdaf467650e4c2e69b5bca59
#
_entry.id   e1cf80e7bdaf467650e4c2e69b5bca59
#
_cell.length_a   1.000
_cell.length_b   1.000
_cell.length_c   1.000
_cell.angle_alpha   90.00
_cell.angle_beta   90.00
_cell.angle_gamma   90.00
#
_symmetry.space_group_name_H-M   'P 1'
#
loop_
_entity.id
_entity.type
_entity.pdbx_description
1 polymer ?
#
loop_
_entity_poly.entity_id
_entity_poly.type
_entity_poly.pdbx_seq_one_letter_code
_entity_poly.pdbx_strand_id
1 'polypeptide(L)'
;MKKIITFLSILMISCAAIFAQVDGDMPEGASFLFDGFEKGNYWIWAGFDWDQYGSVKNSTGANISKDWASEGTHSLEMTMDVMDKDSTKSGIWFYDGTNDLSGSKYLTMDFYNPEDYVYNINVVIQATDSWNWCSMEHYDLPKGVHTMVFNLQKYADKLHDVRRISIYNNSGEILMHESHIYVDNIRLIK
;
A
#
# COMPACT_ATOMS: atom_id res chain seq x y z
N MET A 1 61.60 -5.31 23.52
CA MET A 1 60.48 -6.09 22.95
C MET A 1 59.29 -5.16 22.86
N LYS A 2 58.97 -4.64 21.66
CA LYS A 2 57.79 -3.77 21.40
C LYS A 2 56.65 -4.66 20.97
N LYS A 3 55.55 -4.66 21.72
CA LYS A 3 54.30 -5.34 21.37
C LYS A 3 53.54 -4.48 20.37
N ILE A 4 53.39 -4.96 19.14
CA ILE A 4 52.53 -4.36 18.15
C ILE A 4 51.11 -4.90 18.41
N ILE A 5 50.22 -3.99 18.82
CA ILE A 5 48.79 -4.28 18.95
C ILE A 5 48.16 -3.96 17.58
N THR A 6 47.83 -4.98 16.84
CA THR A 6 47.06 -4.84 15.57
C THR A 6 45.61 -4.65 15.92
N PHE A 7 45.09 -3.45 15.70
CA PHE A 7 43.66 -3.17 15.76
C PHE A 7 42.99 -3.73 14.48
N LEU A 8 42.27 -4.83 14.63
CA LEU A 8 41.40 -5.36 13.58
C LEU A 8 40.11 -4.59 13.60
N SER A 9 39.95 -3.58 12.72
CA SER A 9 38.70 -2.86 12.52
C SER A 9 37.78 -3.78 11.77
N ILE A 10 36.80 -4.39 12.48
CA ILE A 10 35.68 -5.12 11.88
C ILE A 10 34.75 -4.06 11.32
N LEU A 11 34.77 -3.89 10.00
CA LEU A 11 33.79 -3.11 9.27
C LEU A 11 32.48 -3.90 9.27
N MET A 12 31.61 -3.64 10.25
CA MET A 12 30.23 -4.12 10.18
C MET A 12 29.53 -3.35 9.07
N ILE A 13 29.45 -3.98 7.89
CA ILE A 13 28.49 -3.58 6.87
C ILE A 13 27.13 -3.97 7.43
N SER A 14 26.46 -3.02 8.08
CA SER A 14 25.05 -3.16 8.35
C SER A 14 24.35 -3.15 7.00
N CYS A 15 23.99 -4.32 6.47
CA CYS A 15 22.90 -4.41 5.53
C CYS A 15 21.67 -3.90 6.30
N ALA A 16 21.38 -2.60 6.18
CA ALA A 16 20.08 -2.08 6.51
C ALA A 16 19.13 -2.77 5.49
N ALA A 17 18.47 -3.81 5.94
CA ALA A 17 17.27 -4.26 5.27
C ALA A 17 16.39 -3.02 5.21
N ILE A 18 16.10 -2.53 4.01
CA ILE A 18 15.16 -1.44 3.78
C ILE A 18 13.81 -2.08 4.08
N PHE A 19 13.47 -2.11 5.38
CA PHE A 19 12.13 -2.42 5.81
C PHE A 19 11.24 -1.27 5.32
N ALA A 20 10.16 -1.64 4.76
CA ALA A 20 9.06 -0.78 4.46
C ALA A 20 8.70 0.03 5.73
N GLN A 21 8.69 1.34 5.59
CA GLN A 21 8.63 2.24 6.72
C GLN A 21 7.19 2.73 6.89
N VAL A 22 6.55 2.29 7.96
CA VAL A 22 5.35 2.93 8.50
C VAL A 22 5.82 4.09 9.36
N ASP A 23 5.31 5.30 9.12
CA ASP A 23 5.65 6.53 9.86
C ASP A 23 7.14 6.94 9.81
N GLY A 24 7.79 6.68 8.70
CA GLY A 24 9.13 7.17 8.47
C GLY A 24 9.20 8.60 7.94
N ASP A 25 10.43 9.16 7.90
CA ASP A 25 10.67 10.42 7.23
C ASP A 25 10.19 10.33 5.77
N MET A 26 9.39 11.31 5.35
CA MET A 26 8.94 11.40 3.96
C MET A 26 10.16 11.46 3.05
N PRO A 27 10.17 10.67 1.95
CA PRO A 27 11.27 10.71 1.00
C PRO A 27 11.48 12.13 0.43
N GLU A 28 12.73 12.53 0.27
CA GLU A 28 13.06 13.78 -0.40
C GLU A 28 12.66 13.71 -1.88
N GLY A 29 12.12 14.81 -2.39
CA GLY A 29 11.75 14.94 -3.81
C GLY A 29 10.52 15.80 -4.03
N ALA A 30 10.21 16.04 -5.29
CA ALA A 30 9.00 16.76 -5.67
C ALA A 30 7.79 15.85 -5.49
N SER A 31 6.81 16.30 -4.69
CA SER A 31 5.59 15.57 -4.37
C SER A 31 4.44 16.01 -5.28
N PHE A 32 3.74 15.04 -5.86
CA PHE A 32 2.58 15.26 -6.74
C PHE A 32 1.39 14.47 -6.22
N LEU A 33 0.27 15.15 -6.00
CA LEU A 33 -0.98 14.47 -5.63
C LEU A 33 -1.46 13.60 -6.79
N PHE A 34 -1.63 12.30 -6.52
CA PHE A 34 -2.23 11.36 -7.46
C PHE A 34 -3.75 11.30 -7.24
N ASP A 35 -4.19 11.08 -6.00
CA ASP A 35 -5.59 11.11 -5.61
C ASP A 35 -5.74 11.57 -4.15
N GLY A 36 -6.72 12.42 -3.90
CA GLY A 36 -7.12 12.91 -2.57
C GLY A 36 -8.64 12.87 -2.40
N PHE A 37 -9.34 12.13 -3.26
CA PHE A 37 -10.77 11.80 -3.19
C PHE A 37 -11.75 12.98 -3.14
N GLU A 38 -11.27 14.21 -3.35
CA GLU A 38 -12.09 15.42 -3.32
C GLU A 38 -12.98 15.61 -4.56
N LYS A 39 -12.65 14.93 -5.66
CA LYS A 39 -13.31 15.09 -6.97
C LYS A 39 -14.23 13.95 -7.36
N GLY A 40 -14.34 12.93 -6.54
CA GLY A 40 -15.16 11.75 -6.79
C GLY A 40 -14.41 10.45 -6.59
N ASN A 41 -15.12 9.35 -6.75
CA ASN A 41 -14.57 8.01 -6.57
C ASN A 41 -14.29 7.36 -7.92
N TYR A 42 -13.04 7.07 -8.18
CA TYR A 42 -12.58 6.30 -9.34
C TYR A 42 -12.06 4.91 -8.92
N TRP A 43 -12.09 4.62 -7.63
CA TRP A 43 -11.67 3.34 -7.08
C TRP A 43 -12.82 2.35 -7.06
N ILE A 44 -12.49 1.12 -7.40
CA ILE A 44 -13.44 0.02 -7.50
C ILE A 44 -13.00 -1.04 -6.50
N TRP A 45 -13.96 -1.65 -5.81
CA TRP A 45 -13.68 -2.85 -5.05
C TRP A 45 -13.77 -4.08 -5.96
N ALA A 46 -12.86 -5.04 -5.77
CA ALA A 46 -12.92 -6.31 -6.47
C ALA A 46 -13.78 -7.29 -5.66
N GLY A 47 -15.06 -7.28 -5.93
CA GLY A 47 -15.96 -8.40 -5.59
C GLY A 47 -15.84 -9.53 -6.62
N PHE A 48 -14.66 -9.74 -7.20
CA PHE A 48 -14.48 -10.79 -8.18
C PHE A 48 -14.45 -12.14 -7.49
N ASP A 49 -15.31 -13.01 -7.94
CA ASP A 49 -15.19 -14.45 -7.78
C ASP A 49 -14.02 -14.92 -8.66
N TRP A 50 -12.81 -14.78 -8.14
CA TRP A 50 -11.62 -15.30 -8.79
C TRP A 50 -11.55 -16.82 -8.55
N ASP A 51 -12.58 -17.55 -8.96
CA ASP A 51 -12.65 -19.00 -8.80
C ASP A 51 -11.46 -19.74 -9.42
N GLN A 52 -10.72 -19.08 -10.31
CA GLN A 52 -9.48 -19.61 -10.88
C GLN A 52 -8.20 -19.23 -10.12
N TYR A 53 -8.24 -18.19 -9.25
CA TYR A 53 -7.04 -17.63 -8.61
C TYR A 53 -7.19 -17.41 -7.10
N GLY A 54 -8.19 -17.98 -6.50
CA GLY A 54 -8.57 -17.71 -5.10
C GLY A 54 -9.54 -16.53 -5.02
N SER A 55 -10.77 -16.80 -4.60
CA SER A 55 -11.81 -15.78 -4.57
C SER A 55 -11.53 -14.70 -3.54
N VAL A 56 -11.62 -13.44 -3.95
CA VAL A 56 -11.65 -12.29 -3.05
C VAL A 56 -13.11 -11.95 -2.80
N LYS A 57 -13.73 -12.62 -1.85
CA LYS A 57 -15.17 -12.43 -1.56
C LYS A 57 -15.43 -11.34 -0.52
N ASN A 58 -14.40 -10.79 0.09
CA ASN A 58 -14.54 -10.08 1.36
C ASN A 58 -14.39 -8.56 1.24
N SER A 59 -14.19 -8.02 0.05
CA SER A 59 -14.27 -6.57 -0.16
C SER A 59 -15.72 -6.22 -0.48
N THR A 60 -16.32 -5.37 0.35
CA THR A 60 -17.75 -5.02 0.21
C THR A 60 -17.99 -3.63 -0.33
N GLY A 61 -17.00 -2.75 -0.29
CA GLY A 61 -17.17 -1.42 -0.81
C GLY A 61 -15.90 -0.60 -0.92
N ALA A 62 -16.01 0.42 -1.78
CA ALA A 62 -15.07 1.50 -1.93
C ALA A 62 -15.89 2.78 -2.04
N ASN A 63 -16.02 3.54 -0.95
CA ASN A 63 -16.90 4.68 -0.88
C ASN A 63 -16.14 5.94 -0.49
N ILE A 64 -16.58 7.09 -0.98
CA ILE A 64 -16.08 8.36 -0.48
C ILE A 64 -16.69 8.61 0.90
N SER A 65 -15.84 8.85 1.88
CA SER A 65 -16.22 9.12 3.25
C SER A 65 -15.74 10.51 3.71
N LYS A 66 -16.42 11.04 4.73
CA LYS A 66 -16.01 12.25 5.47
C LYS A 66 -15.68 11.95 6.92
N ASP A 67 -15.67 10.67 7.29
CA ASP A 67 -15.45 10.26 8.68
C ASP A 67 -13.98 10.45 9.08
N TRP A 68 -13.10 10.44 8.09
CA TRP A 68 -11.69 10.78 8.23
C TRP A 68 -11.13 11.31 6.91
N ALA A 69 -10.16 12.20 6.98
CA ALA A 69 -9.31 12.62 5.87
C ALA A 69 -7.98 13.13 6.43
N SER A 70 -6.87 12.86 5.77
CA SER A 70 -5.56 13.42 6.12
C SER A 70 -5.32 14.75 5.45
N GLU A 71 -5.89 14.96 4.25
CA GLU A 71 -5.87 16.22 3.52
C GLU A 71 -7.27 16.50 2.97
N GLY A 72 -7.69 17.76 2.97
CA GLY A 72 -9.02 18.13 2.47
C GLY A 72 -10.17 17.71 3.41
N THR A 73 -11.20 17.06 2.84
CA THR A 73 -12.44 16.71 3.55
C THR A 73 -12.96 15.31 3.28
N HIS A 74 -12.32 14.58 2.37
CA HIS A 74 -12.76 13.26 1.94
C HIS A 74 -11.60 12.27 1.91
N SER A 75 -11.94 11.00 2.08
CA SER A 75 -11.04 9.86 1.88
C SER A 75 -11.78 8.71 1.19
N LEU A 76 -11.06 7.69 0.77
CA LEU A 76 -11.65 6.42 0.37
C LEU A 76 -11.83 5.55 1.62
N GLU A 77 -13.06 5.18 1.92
CA GLU A 77 -13.39 4.12 2.87
C GLU A 77 -13.39 2.78 2.16
N MET A 78 -12.56 1.88 2.66
CA MET A 78 -12.42 0.50 2.17
C MET A 78 -13.06 -0.45 3.18
N THR A 79 -14.13 -1.11 2.77
CA THR A 79 -14.86 -2.03 3.65
C THR A 79 -14.61 -3.49 3.27
N MET A 80 -14.52 -4.33 4.30
CA MET A 80 -14.44 -5.78 4.17
C MET A 80 -15.54 -6.43 4.99
N ASP A 81 -16.19 -7.44 4.42
CA ASP A 81 -17.14 -8.28 5.13
C ASP A 81 -16.46 -9.19 6.16
N VAL A 82 -17.26 -9.72 7.07
CA VAL A 82 -16.86 -10.80 7.98
C VAL A 82 -16.28 -11.95 7.16
N MET A 83 -15.08 -12.34 7.51
CA MET A 83 -14.41 -13.46 6.85
C MET A 83 -14.92 -14.78 7.42
N ASP A 84 -15.24 -15.73 6.55
CA ASP A 84 -15.48 -17.12 6.97
C ASP A 84 -14.18 -17.69 7.55
N LYS A 85 -14.33 -18.48 8.62
CA LYS A 85 -13.21 -19.13 9.34
C LYS A 85 -12.26 -19.96 8.45
N ASP A 86 -12.75 -20.37 7.28
CA ASP A 86 -11.97 -21.12 6.29
C ASP A 86 -11.42 -20.23 5.16
N SER A 87 -11.60 -18.91 5.27
CA SER A 87 -11.20 -17.96 4.24
C SER A 87 -9.83 -17.38 4.56
N THR A 88 -8.87 -17.59 3.65
CA THR A 88 -7.55 -16.94 3.66
C THR A 88 -7.52 -15.72 2.73
N LYS A 89 -8.65 -15.03 2.61
CA LYS A 89 -8.88 -14.08 1.53
C LYS A 89 -8.52 -12.67 1.93
N SER A 90 -8.09 -11.91 0.92
CA SER A 90 -7.70 -10.53 1.02
C SER A 90 -8.80 -9.62 0.48
N GLY A 91 -8.95 -8.44 1.06
CA GLY A 91 -9.70 -7.34 0.44
C GLY A 91 -8.85 -6.71 -0.65
N ILE A 92 -9.47 -6.37 -1.78
CA ILE A 92 -8.77 -5.69 -2.89
C ILE A 92 -9.60 -4.48 -3.32
N TRP A 93 -8.95 -3.33 -3.35
CA TRP A 93 -9.49 -2.09 -3.90
C TRP A 93 -8.54 -1.58 -4.97
N PHE A 94 -9.05 -1.16 -6.11
CA PHE A 94 -8.20 -0.77 -7.21
C PHE A 94 -8.73 0.41 -8.02
N TYR A 95 -7.78 1.14 -8.59
CA TYR A 95 -7.99 2.17 -9.59
C TYR A 95 -7.51 1.64 -10.95
N ASP A 96 -8.39 1.64 -11.95
CA ASP A 96 -8.08 1.30 -13.33
C ASP A 96 -7.93 2.58 -14.17
N GLY A 97 -6.80 2.68 -14.86
CA GLY A 97 -6.52 3.81 -15.75
C GLY A 97 -5.12 3.73 -16.32
N THR A 98 -4.93 4.29 -17.49
CA THR A 98 -3.59 4.39 -18.09
C THR A 98 -2.89 5.63 -17.55
N ASN A 99 -1.83 5.43 -16.78
CA ASN A 99 -1.07 6.48 -16.13
C ASN A 99 0.41 6.36 -16.45
N ASP A 100 1.04 7.49 -16.69
CA ASP A 100 2.50 7.60 -16.77
C ASP A 100 3.05 8.05 -15.41
N LEU A 101 3.64 7.12 -14.68
CA LEU A 101 4.31 7.36 -13.41
C LEU A 101 5.84 7.45 -13.56
N SER A 102 6.34 7.64 -14.78
CA SER A 102 7.77 7.71 -15.06
C SER A 102 8.47 8.76 -14.19
N GLY A 103 9.66 8.42 -13.72
CA GLY A 103 10.45 9.25 -12.83
C GLY A 103 9.99 9.28 -11.39
N SER A 104 8.88 8.64 -11.04
CA SER A 104 8.48 8.48 -9.64
C SER A 104 9.34 7.41 -8.96
N LYS A 105 9.88 7.76 -7.79
CA LYS A 105 10.71 6.89 -6.95
C LYS A 105 9.88 6.21 -5.88
N TYR A 106 8.88 6.91 -5.37
CA TYR A 106 8.02 6.43 -4.30
C TYR A 106 6.55 6.77 -4.56
N LEU A 107 5.68 5.93 -4.04
CA LEU A 107 4.26 6.17 -3.86
C LEU A 107 4.01 6.25 -2.36
N THR A 108 3.32 7.29 -1.91
CA THR A 108 2.94 7.44 -0.50
C THR A 108 1.43 7.46 -0.38
N MET A 109 0.92 6.91 0.72
CA MET A 109 -0.50 6.88 1.04
C MET A 109 -0.68 7.07 2.54
N ASP A 110 -1.63 7.90 2.93
CA ASP A 110 -2.05 8.01 4.32
C ASP A 110 -3.18 7.04 4.59
N PHE A 111 -3.03 6.22 5.62
CA PHE A 111 -4.04 5.27 6.07
C PHE A 111 -4.54 5.62 7.46
N TYR A 112 -5.81 5.36 7.70
CA TYR A 112 -6.39 5.37 9.03
C TYR A 112 -7.05 4.03 9.32
N ASN A 113 -6.59 3.39 10.38
CA ASN A 113 -7.20 2.20 10.95
C ASN A 113 -7.88 2.59 12.28
N PRO A 114 -9.22 2.64 12.37
CA PRO A 114 -9.94 2.95 13.61
C PRO A 114 -9.96 1.80 14.62
N GLU A 115 -9.56 0.59 14.21
CA GLU A 115 -9.78 -0.64 14.97
C GLU A 115 -8.56 -1.10 15.75
N ASP A 116 -8.79 -1.90 16.79
CA ASP A 116 -7.71 -2.52 17.60
C ASP A 116 -7.13 -3.78 16.93
N TYR A 117 -7.21 -3.88 15.63
CA TYR A 117 -6.70 -4.96 14.82
C TYR A 117 -5.58 -4.46 13.90
N VAL A 118 -4.54 -5.28 13.71
CA VAL A 118 -3.44 -4.94 12.80
C VAL A 118 -3.73 -5.54 11.43
N TYR A 119 -3.89 -4.69 10.43
CA TYR A 119 -4.08 -5.11 9.05
C TYR A 119 -2.76 -5.23 8.33
N ASN A 120 -2.66 -6.17 7.39
CA ASN A 120 -1.49 -6.30 6.53
C ASN A 120 -1.81 -5.72 5.15
N ILE A 121 -1.24 -4.57 4.85
CA ILE A 121 -1.48 -3.82 3.62
C ILE A 121 -0.33 -4.03 2.63
N ASN A 122 -0.69 -4.22 1.38
CA ASN A 122 0.23 -4.29 0.27
C ASN A 122 -0.32 -3.48 -0.91
N VAL A 123 0.57 -2.85 -1.67
CA VAL A 123 0.21 -2.19 -2.93
C VAL A 123 0.79 -2.96 -4.10
N VAL A 124 -0.02 -3.14 -5.13
CA VAL A 124 0.38 -3.76 -6.39
C VAL A 124 0.09 -2.82 -7.53
N ILE A 125 1.06 -2.63 -8.40
CA ILE A 125 0.89 -1.94 -9.67
C ILE A 125 0.88 -3.01 -10.78
N GLN A 126 -0.10 -2.95 -11.67
CA GLN A 126 -0.10 -3.73 -12.90
C GLN A 126 0.22 -2.80 -14.06
N ALA A 127 1.27 -3.12 -14.80
CA ALA A 127 1.87 -2.23 -15.79
C ALA A 127 2.06 -2.94 -17.14
N THR A 128 2.11 -2.14 -18.18
CA THR A 128 2.28 -2.52 -19.59
C THR A 128 1.11 -3.32 -20.16
N ASP A 129 1.09 -3.50 -21.47
CA ASP A 129 0.07 -4.32 -22.16
C ASP A 129 0.01 -5.78 -21.66
N SER A 130 1.11 -6.25 -21.05
CA SER A 130 1.19 -7.59 -20.47
C SER A 130 0.69 -7.69 -19.04
N TRP A 131 0.17 -6.60 -18.47
CA TRP A 131 -0.31 -6.55 -17.07
C TRP A 131 0.72 -7.04 -16.05
N ASN A 132 1.98 -6.65 -16.24
CA ASN A 132 3.06 -7.07 -15.35
C ASN A 132 2.75 -6.74 -13.90
N TRP A 133 2.82 -7.77 -13.07
CA TRP A 133 2.56 -7.68 -11.64
C TRP A 133 3.78 -7.11 -10.90
N CYS A 134 3.63 -5.92 -10.35
CA CYS A 134 4.66 -5.20 -9.61
C CYS A 134 4.21 -5.06 -8.16
N SER A 135 4.54 -6.04 -7.33
CA SER A 135 4.18 -6.04 -5.91
C SER A 135 5.17 -5.23 -5.10
N MET A 136 4.65 -4.33 -4.27
CA MET A 136 5.42 -3.58 -3.30
C MET A 136 5.64 -4.39 -2.02
N GLU A 137 6.27 -3.79 -1.04
CA GLU A 137 6.45 -4.36 0.28
C GLU A 137 5.09 -4.48 1.01
N HIS A 138 5.02 -5.43 1.96
CA HIS A 138 3.89 -5.57 2.87
C HIS A 138 4.13 -4.74 4.13
N TYR A 139 3.08 -4.09 4.62
CA TYR A 139 3.11 -3.27 5.83
C TYR A 139 2.05 -3.72 6.82
N ASP A 140 2.43 -3.74 8.07
CA ASP A 140 1.46 -3.85 9.14
C ASP A 140 0.88 -2.47 9.44
N LEU A 141 -0.45 -2.37 9.40
CA LEU A 141 -1.21 -1.16 9.72
C LEU A 141 -1.86 -1.32 11.09
N PRO A 142 -1.21 -0.89 12.17
CA PRO A 142 -1.81 -0.88 13.50
C PRO A 142 -2.89 0.21 13.58
N LYS A 143 -3.63 0.24 14.69
CA LYS A 143 -4.60 1.29 14.97
C LYS A 143 -3.97 2.67 14.92
N GLY A 144 -4.67 3.62 14.29
CA GLY A 144 -4.26 5.02 14.19
C GLY A 144 -4.06 5.46 12.76
N VAL A 145 -3.45 6.64 12.63
CA VAL A 145 -3.11 7.26 11.33
C VAL A 145 -1.66 6.95 11.01
N HIS A 146 -1.39 6.49 9.80
CA HIS A 146 -0.06 6.07 9.35
C HIS A 146 0.19 6.47 7.90
N THR A 147 1.37 7.00 7.61
CA THR A 147 1.82 7.21 6.23
C THR A 147 2.68 6.03 5.79
N MET A 148 2.29 5.37 4.70
CA MET A 148 3.05 4.28 4.10
C MET A 148 3.80 4.77 2.87
N VAL A 149 5.06 4.33 2.73
CA VAL A 149 5.96 4.71 1.64
C VAL A 149 6.37 3.47 0.86
N PHE A 150 5.92 3.38 -0.38
CA PHE A 150 6.17 2.25 -1.28
C PHE A 150 7.27 2.61 -2.28
N ASN A 151 8.32 1.79 -2.36
CA ASN A 151 9.44 2.01 -3.25
C ASN A 151 9.13 1.51 -4.67
N LEU A 152 9.05 2.44 -5.63
CA LEU A 152 8.77 2.16 -7.04
C LEU A 152 10.02 1.89 -7.88
N GLN A 153 11.21 2.20 -7.37
CA GLN A 153 12.45 2.24 -8.17
C GLN A 153 12.79 0.90 -8.83
N LYS A 154 12.45 -0.23 -8.17
CA LYS A 154 12.66 -1.57 -8.73
C LYS A 154 11.83 -1.87 -9.99
N TYR A 155 10.85 -1.03 -10.29
CA TYR A 155 9.94 -1.16 -11.44
C TYR A 155 9.98 0.04 -12.38
N ALA A 156 11.02 0.88 -12.28
CA ALA A 156 11.13 2.15 -13.00
C ALA A 156 10.96 2.00 -14.52
N ASP A 157 11.40 0.88 -15.09
CA ASP A 157 11.26 0.55 -16.51
C ASP A 157 9.82 0.29 -16.97
N LYS A 158 8.89 0.05 -16.04
CA LYS A 158 7.49 -0.28 -16.31
C LYS A 158 6.51 0.86 -15.99
N LEU A 159 6.96 1.87 -15.25
CA LEU A 159 6.10 2.95 -14.74
C LEU A 159 5.55 3.87 -15.84
N HIS A 160 6.03 3.78 -17.07
CA HIS A 160 5.54 4.58 -18.20
C HIS A 160 4.14 4.17 -18.68
N ASP A 161 3.66 2.99 -18.34
CA ASP A 161 2.34 2.47 -18.73
C ASP A 161 1.71 1.67 -17.59
N VAL A 162 1.28 2.38 -16.56
CA VAL A 162 0.57 1.78 -15.42
C VAL A 162 -0.91 1.67 -15.74
N ARG A 163 -1.45 0.46 -15.68
CA ARG A 163 -2.84 0.12 -16.01
C ARG A 163 -3.73 0.02 -14.79
N ARG A 164 -3.16 -0.40 -13.66
CA ARG A 164 -3.89 -0.55 -12.40
C ARG A 164 -3.00 -0.28 -11.21
N ILE A 165 -3.56 0.38 -10.20
CA ILE A 165 -3.01 0.46 -8.85
C ILE A 165 -3.99 -0.23 -7.93
N SER A 166 -3.54 -1.20 -7.15
CA SER A 166 -4.39 -1.97 -6.24
C SER A 166 -3.85 -1.87 -4.81
N ILE A 167 -4.75 -1.73 -3.86
CA ILE A 167 -4.48 -1.86 -2.43
C ILE A 167 -5.04 -3.21 -1.98
N TYR A 168 -4.21 -4.02 -1.35
CA TYR A 168 -4.57 -5.32 -0.81
C TYR A 168 -4.52 -5.27 0.71
N ASN A 169 -5.54 -5.79 1.36
CA ASN A 169 -5.47 -6.18 2.76
C ASN A 169 -5.29 -7.70 2.81
N ASN A 170 -4.10 -8.13 3.19
CA ASN A 170 -3.70 -9.54 3.25
C ASN A 170 -3.71 -10.07 4.69
N SER A 171 -4.52 -9.50 5.56
CA SER A 171 -4.63 -9.97 6.95
C SER A 171 -5.01 -11.44 6.95
N GLY A 172 -4.03 -12.29 7.22
CA GLY A 172 -4.19 -13.74 7.19
C GLY A 172 -5.01 -14.29 8.35
N GLU A 173 -5.48 -13.42 9.23
CA GLU A 173 -6.35 -13.76 10.35
C GLU A 173 -7.82 -13.55 9.98
N ILE A 174 -8.68 -14.30 10.63
CA ILE A 174 -10.12 -14.25 10.42
C ILE A 174 -10.66 -12.96 11.05
N LEU A 175 -11.17 -12.08 10.23
CA LEU A 175 -11.93 -10.93 10.69
C LEU A 175 -13.32 -11.40 11.13
N MET A 176 -13.64 -11.22 12.39
CA MET A 176 -14.90 -11.64 12.99
C MET A 176 -15.99 -10.56 12.89
N HIS A 177 -15.69 -9.44 12.27
CA HIS A 177 -16.58 -8.29 12.10
C HIS A 177 -16.28 -7.58 10.78
N GLU A 178 -17.23 -6.81 10.31
CA GLU A 178 -17.01 -5.90 9.19
C GLU A 178 -15.93 -4.88 9.58
N SER A 179 -14.97 -4.67 8.69
CA SER A 179 -13.86 -3.76 8.94
C SER A 179 -13.90 -2.57 7.98
N HIS A 180 -13.43 -1.44 8.49
CA HIS A 180 -13.33 -0.19 7.76
C HIS A 180 -11.90 0.33 7.86
N ILE A 181 -11.27 0.55 6.72
CA ILE A 181 -9.95 1.18 6.62
C ILE A 181 -10.11 2.37 5.69
N TYR A 182 -9.48 3.47 6.03
CA TYR A 182 -9.51 4.68 5.19
C TYR A 182 -8.16 4.90 4.55
N VAL A 183 -8.15 5.38 3.30
CA VAL A 183 -6.94 5.83 2.60
C VAL A 183 -7.17 7.19 1.99
N ASP A 184 -6.15 8.04 2.06
CA ASP A 184 -6.18 9.39 1.52
C ASP A 184 -4.78 9.85 1.09
N ASN A 185 -4.71 11.03 0.47
CA ASN A 185 -3.47 11.73 0.18
C ASN A 185 -2.46 10.86 -0.56
N ILE A 186 -2.92 10.18 -1.62
CA ILE A 186 -2.06 9.34 -2.45
C ILE A 186 -1.14 10.23 -3.27
N ARG A 187 0.19 10.10 -3.09
CA ARG A 187 1.17 10.95 -3.74
C ARG A 187 2.29 10.17 -4.40
N LEU A 188 2.83 10.77 -5.44
CA LEU A 188 4.03 10.33 -6.13
C LEU A 188 5.19 11.26 -5.78
N ILE A 189 6.34 10.69 -5.43
CA ILE A 189 7.58 11.41 -5.12
C ILE A 189 8.59 11.13 -6.23
N LYS A 190 9.11 12.20 -6.87
CA LYS A 190 10.08 12.15 -7.97
C LYS A 190 11.49 12.50 -7.54
#